data_c5677d3b3cf446d23e77bda662b1ffee
#
_entry.id   c5677d3b3cf446d23e77bda662b1ffee
#
_cell.length_a   1.000
_cell.length_b   1.000
_cell.length_c   1.000
_cell.angle_alpha   90.00
_cell.angle_beta   90.00
_cell.angle_gamma   90.00
#
_symmetry.space_group_name_H-M   'P 1'
#
loop_
_entity.id
_entity.type
_entity.pdbx_description
1 polymer ?
#
loop_
_entity_poly.entity_id
_entity_poly.type
_entity_poly.pdbx_seq_one_letter_code
_entity_poly.pdbx_strand_id
1 'polypeptide(L)'
;MGKVTFLNPEFLWLFLVLPLAIGWLFYKRNQLSATVKMSSLEPFKQNRTFLAKAKPFLYVLRILALSSIIIALARPRSVDVTSKSKTTKGIDIVMAIDVSSSMLANDLKPNRLEALKKVASTFVQDRINDRIGLVVYAGESYTRTPVTSDKTIILQSLKTIEYDDSIIADGTGIGVGLATAINRIKDSKAKSRIIILLTDGVNNSGTIDPRTASEIAKEYGIKVYTIGIGTNGQAMFPVAKDANGKLVFRMMPVEIDEKLMKEIAKATDAKYFRATSNKKLQAIYDEINKLETTEIQEKKFYNYDEKYKPFVLIAFV
;
A
#
# COMPACT_ATOMS: atom_id res chain seq x y z
N MET A 1 -13.21 -17.76 16.63
CA MET A 1 -13.30 -19.17 16.17
C MET A 1 -13.46 -19.18 14.67
N GLY A 2 -12.47 -19.67 13.92
CA GLY A 2 -12.53 -19.73 12.46
C GLY A 2 -13.65 -20.68 12.01
N LYS A 3 -14.38 -20.33 10.94
CA LYS A 3 -15.38 -21.21 10.33
C LYS A 3 -14.70 -22.52 9.88
N VAL A 4 -15.19 -23.67 10.37
CA VAL A 4 -14.72 -24.96 9.89
C VAL A 4 -15.36 -25.19 8.52
N THR A 5 -14.54 -25.47 7.52
CA THR A 5 -14.95 -25.83 6.16
C THR A 5 -14.38 -27.19 5.80
N PHE A 6 -15.04 -27.93 4.93
CA PHE A 6 -14.55 -29.21 4.43
C PHE A 6 -13.87 -28.99 3.06
N LEU A 7 -12.71 -29.60 2.85
CA LEU A 7 -12.03 -29.54 1.54
C LEU A 7 -12.79 -30.37 0.51
N ASN A 8 -13.22 -31.58 0.90
CA ASN A 8 -13.89 -32.54 0.04
C ASN A 8 -15.25 -32.94 0.65
N PRO A 9 -16.27 -32.06 0.61
CA PRO A 9 -17.58 -32.32 1.23
C PRO A 9 -18.30 -33.51 0.61
N GLU A 10 -17.93 -33.91 -0.60
CA GLU A 10 -18.50 -35.06 -1.33
C GLU A 10 -18.37 -36.35 -0.56
N PHE A 11 -17.30 -36.57 0.19
CA PHE A 11 -17.14 -37.78 1.01
C PHE A 11 -18.16 -37.88 2.14
N LEU A 12 -18.83 -36.82 2.53
CA LEU A 12 -19.91 -36.88 3.52
C LEU A 12 -21.14 -37.70 3.00
N TRP A 13 -21.31 -37.82 1.71
CA TRP A 13 -22.34 -38.70 1.13
C TRP A 13 -22.15 -40.19 1.47
N LEU A 14 -20.91 -40.61 1.83
CA LEU A 14 -20.64 -41.96 2.29
C LEU A 14 -21.37 -42.29 3.62
N PHE A 15 -21.82 -41.27 4.37
CA PHE A 15 -22.68 -41.53 5.53
C PHE A 15 -23.99 -42.21 5.17
N LEU A 16 -24.49 -42.08 3.92
CA LEU A 16 -25.67 -42.81 3.44
C LEU A 16 -25.42 -44.32 3.32
N VAL A 17 -24.18 -44.76 3.19
CA VAL A 17 -23.82 -46.20 3.11
C VAL A 17 -23.81 -46.83 4.50
N LEU A 18 -23.60 -46.02 5.58
CA LEU A 18 -23.55 -46.55 6.97
C LEU A 18 -24.84 -47.31 7.38
N PRO A 19 -26.08 -46.78 7.18
CA PRO A 19 -27.28 -47.53 7.56
C PRO A 19 -27.43 -48.83 6.77
N LEU A 20 -27.02 -48.86 5.49
CA LEU A 20 -27.00 -50.07 4.67
C LEU A 20 -25.99 -51.11 5.23
N ALA A 21 -24.78 -50.65 5.62
CA ALA A 21 -23.76 -51.50 6.24
C ALA A 21 -24.21 -52.05 7.62
N ILE A 22 -24.91 -51.19 8.40
CA ILE A 22 -25.49 -51.61 9.69
C ILE A 22 -26.57 -52.64 9.47
N GLY A 23 -27.51 -52.43 8.54
CA GLY A 23 -28.55 -53.38 8.21
C GLY A 23 -27.99 -54.71 7.74
N TRP A 24 -26.94 -54.69 6.90
CA TRP A 24 -26.26 -55.90 6.44
C TRP A 24 -25.56 -56.67 7.56
N LEU A 25 -24.89 -55.95 8.51
CA LEU A 25 -24.26 -56.54 9.69
C LEU A 25 -25.30 -57.22 10.60
N PHE A 26 -26.47 -56.59 10.80
CA PHE A 26 -27.57 -57.21 11.57
C PHE A 26 -28.13 -58.45 10.87
N TYR A 27 -28.34 -58.40 9.56
CA TYR A 27 -28.82 -59.52 8.77
C TYR A 27 -27.87 -60.72 8.83
N LYS A 28 -26.56 -60.48 8.71
CA LYS A 28 -25.54 -61.55 8.74
C LYS A 28 -25.06 -61.93 10.13
N ARG A 29 -25.52 -61.29 11.18
CA ARG A 29 -25.07 -61.52 12.56
C ARG A 29 -25.02 -62.98 12.96
N ASN A 30 -26.01 -63.78 12.59
CA ASN A 30 -26.11 -65.21 12.89
C ASN A 30 -25.18 -66.08 12.02
N GLN A 31 -24.76 -65.60 10.86
CA GLN A 31 -23.90 -66.35 9.95
C GLN A 31 -22.40 -66.08 10.20
N LEU A 32 -22.07 -64.95 10.85
CA LEU A 32 -20.70 -64.55 11.14
C LEU A 32 -20.12 -65.17 12.41
N SER A 33 -20.91 -65.94 13.17
CA SER A 33 -20.44 -66.72 14.31
C SER A 33 -20.34 -68.17 13.95
N ALA A 34 -19.16 -68.75 14.10
CA ALA A 34 -18.97 -70.19 13.97
C ALA A 34 -19.86 -70.92 14.99
N THR A 35 -20.73 -71.79 14.52
CA THR A 35 -21.58 -72.61 15.37
C THR A 35 -20.99 -74.01 15.44
N VAL A 36 -20.59 -74.41 16.65
CA VAL A 36 -20.19 -75.79 16.94
C VAL A 36 -21.41 -76.52 17.48
N LYS A 37 -21.82 -77.58 16.80
CA LYS A 37 -22.91 -78.44 17.30
C LYS A 37 -22.33 -79.40 18.35
N MET A 38 -22.76 -79.21 19.60
CA MET A 38 -22.36 -80.07 20.72
C MET A 38 -23.60 -80.71 21.32
N SER A 39 -23.45 -81.96 21.78
CA SER A 39 -24.53 -82.76 22.35
C SER A 39 -24.95 -82.31 23.74
N SER A 40 -24.10 -81.59 24.50
CA SER A 40 -24.44 -81.08 25.85
C SER A 40 -23.76 -79.70 26.03
N LEU A 41 -24.52 -78.67 26.55
CA LEU A 41 -24.06 -77.34 26.87
C LEU A 41 -23.84 -77.11 28.39
N GLU A 42 -24.10 -78.15 29.22
CA GLU A 42 -24.04 -78.02 30.69
C GLU A 42 -22.71 -77.46 31.21
N PRO A 43 -21.53 -77.90 30.75
CA PRO A 43 -20.23 -77.39 31.23
C PRO A 43 -19.98 -75.91 30.91
N PHE A 44 -20.70 -75.34 29.93
CA PHE A 44 -20.47 -73.96 29.40
C PHE A 44 -21.48 -72.97 29.96
N LYS A 45 -22.46 -73.37 30.75
CA LYS A 45 -23.51 -72.44 31.23
C LYS A 45 -23.04 -71.45 32.30
N GLN A 46 -21.88 -71.68 32.94
CA GLN A 46 -21.51 -71.00 34.18
C GLN A 46 -20.64 -69.73 34.01
N ASN A 47 -19.97 -69.48 32.96
CA ASN A 47 -19.11 -68.28 32.89
C ASN A 47 -19.26 -67.53 31.58
N ARG A 48 -20.17 -66.54 31.52
CA ARG A 48 -20.10 -65.49 30.52
C ARG A 48 -18.94 -64.54 30.87
N THR A 49 -17.77 -64.77 30.30
CA THR A 49 -16.56 -63.94 30.45
C THR A 49 -16.92 -62.49 30.04
N PHE A 50 -16.33 -61.51 30.68
CA PHE A 50 -16.49 -60.10 30.39
C PHE A 50 -16.31 -59.80 28.90
N LEU A 51 -15.36 -60.45 28.23
CA LEU A 51 -15.10 -60.35 26.78
C LEU A 51 -16.30 -60.78 25.93
N ALA A 52 -17.06 -61.83 26.37
CA ALA A 52 -18.27 -62.28 25.65
C ALA A 52 -19.42 -61.25 25.74
N LYS A 53 -19.51 -60.53 26.88
CA LYS A 53 -20.45 -59.40 27.07
C LYS A 53 -20.05 -58.14 26.27
N ALA A 54 -18.72 -57.94 26.05
CA ALA A 54 -18.22 -56.82 25.26
C ALA A 54 -18.33 -57.00 23.74
N LYS A 55 -18.64 -58.23 23.26
CA LYS A 55 -18.76 -58.52 21.82
C LYS A 55 -19.67 -57.54 21.04
N PRO A 56 -20.86 -57.13 21.51
CA PRO A 56 -21.69 -56.14 20.80
C PRO A 56 -21.03 -54.75 20.74
N PHE A 57 -20.15 -54.41 21.68
CA PHE A 57 -19.42 -53.10 21.67
C PHE A 57 -18.45 -53.01 20.50
N LEU A 58 -17.92 -54.10 19.98
CA LEU A 58 -17.07 -54.13 18.79
C LEU A 58 -17.78 -53.63 17.55
N TYR A 59 -19.08 -53.84 17.42
CA TYR A 59 -19.87 -53.34 16.29
C TYR A 59 -20.01 -51.80 16.37
N VAL A 60 -20.21 -51.28 17.60
CA VAL A 60 -20.24 -49.81 17.82
C VAL A 60 -18.89 -49.17 17.46
N LEU A 61 -17.78 -49.79 17.89
CA LEU A 61 -16.44 -49.32 17.55
C LEU A 61 -16.20 -49.31 16.05
N ARG A 62 -16.61 -50.35 15.34
CA ARG A 62 -16.50 -50.40 13.85
C ARG A 62 -17.28 -49.29 13.14
N ILE A 63 -18.49 -49.00 13.62
CA ILE A 63 -19.29 -47.92 13.06
C ILE A 63 -18.64 -46.56 13.34
N LEU A 64 -18.10 -46.37 14.54
CA LEU A 64 -17.41 -45.14 14.95
C LEU A 64 -16.11 -44.96 14.16
N ALA A 65 -15.34 -46.03 13.93
CA ALA A 65 -14.15 -46.00 13.08
C ALA A 65 -14.49 -45.62 11.64
N LEU A 66 -15.52 -46.26 11.05
CA LEU A 66 -15.98 -45.92 9.69
C LEU A 66 -16.45 -44.47 9.59
N SER A 67 -17.23 -43.97 10.56
CA SER A 67 -17.68 -42.59 10.62
C SER A 67 -16.49 -41.63 10.72
N SER A 68 -15.50 -41.96 11.54
CA SER A 68 -14.28 -41.14 11.68
C SER A 68 -13.45 -41.11 10.41
N ILE A 69 -13.36 -42.23 9.67
CA ILE A 69 -12.71 -42.26 8.34
C ILE A 69 -13.43 -41.33 7.34
N ILE A 70 -14.77 -41.38 7.30
CA ILE A 70 -15.55 -40.51 6.40
C ILE A 70 -15.30 -39.05 6.70
N ILE A 71 -15.28 -38.65 8.00
CA ILE A 71 -14.97 -37.27 8.39
C ILE A 71 -13.52 -36.92 8.03
N ALA A 72 -12.57 -37.83 8.25
CA ALA A 72 -11.17 -37.60 7.89
C ALA A 72 -10.97 -37.40 6.39
N LEU A 73 -11.67 -38.18 5.55
CA LEU A 73 -11.65 -38.04 4.08
C LEU A 73 -12.28 -36.72 3.62
N ALA A 74 -13.31 -36.22 4.32
CA ALA A 74 -13.89 -34.91 4.06
C ALA A 74 -12.93 -33.75 4.38
N ARG A 75 -11.80 -34.02 5.10
CA ARG A 75 -10.74 -33.06 5.45
C ARG A 75 -11.28 -31.76 6.05
N PRO A 76 -11.78 -31.79 7.30
CA PRO A 76 -12.19 -30.59 8.00
C PRO A 76 -10.99 -29.67 8.21
N ARG A 77 -11.13 -28.38 7.87
CA ARG A 77 -10.09 -27.35 7.98
C ARG A 77 -10.66 -26.06 8.52
N SER A 78 -9.89 -25.36 9.32
CA SER A 78 -10.15 -23.96 9.66
C SER A 78 -9.41 -23.06 8.70
N VAL A 79 -10.07 -21.97 8.29
CA VAL A 79 -9.49 -20.95 7.43
C VAL A 79 -9.14 -19.75 8.29
N ASP A 80 -7.85 -19.50 8.50
CA ASP A 80 -7.38 -18.28 9.07
C ASP A 80 -6.98 -17.33 7.95
N VAL A 81 -7.76 -16.27 7.80
CA VAL A 81 -7.45 -15.20 6.84
C VAL A 81 -6.40 -14.31 7.48
N THR A 82 -5.14 -14.61 7.25
CA THR A 82 -4.06 -13.71 7.62
C THR A 82 -3.87 -12.73 6.47
N SER A 83 -4.43 -11.54 6.60
CA SER A 83 -4.07 -10.43 5.73
C SER A 83 -2.65 -9.98 6.10
N LYS A 84 -1.63 -10.71 5.63
CA LYS A 84 -0.30 -10.13 5.56
C LYS A 84 -0.38 -9.11 4.44
N SER A 85 -0.47 -7.84 4.81
CA SER A 85 -0.21 -6.72 3.92
C SER A 85 1.15 -6.97 3.29
N LYS A 86 1.15 -7.56 2.09
CA LYS A 86 2.38 -7.66 1.33
C LYS A 86 2.64 -6.26 0.85
N THR A 87 3.77 -5.73 1.25
CA THR A 87 4.34 -4.45 0.90
C THR A 87 3.78 -3.94 -0.43
N THR A 88 2.81 -3.07 -0.35
CA THR A 88 2.31 -2.31 -1.49
C THR A 88 3.51 -1.52 -1.96
N LYS A 89 4.04 -1.83 -3.14
CA LYS A 89 5.13 -1.05 -3.72
C LYS A 89 4.53 0.31 -4.06
N GLY A 90 4.69 1.24 -3.14
CA GLY A 90 4.38 2.65 -3.36
C GLY A 90 5.25 3.23 -4.48
N ILE A 91 4.93 4.42 -4.91
CA ILE A 91 5.76 5.20 -5.81
C ILE A 91 6.75 6.06 -5.03
N ASP A 92 7.81 6.48 -5.70
CA ASP A 92 8.74 7.46 -5.14
C ASP A 92 8.44 8.84 -5.71
N ILE A 93 8.34 9.81 -4.83
CA ILE A 93 7.99 11.18 -5.13
C ILE A 93 9.09 12.10 -4.61
N VAL A 94 9.58 13.01 -5.43
CA VAL A 94 10.41 14.13 -4.96
C VAL A 94 9.67 15.42 -5.23
N MET A 95 9.40 16.19 -4.19
CA MET A 95 8.86 17.56 -4.33
C MET A 95 10.04 18.54 -4.39
N ALA A 96 10.20 19.20 -5.51
CA ALA A 96 11.16 20.30 -5.71
C ALA A 96 10.42 21.63 -5.53
N ILE A 97 10.73 22.29 -4.42
CA ILE A 97 10.01 23.48 -3.93
C ILE A 97 10.88 24.70 -4.15
N ASP A 98 10.36 25.67 -4.91
CA ASP A 98 10.91 26.99 -5.04
C ASP A 98 10.75 27.77 -3.73
N VAL A 99 11.85 28.37 -3.24
CA VAL A 99 11.86 29.22 -2.05
C VAL A 99 12.44 30.61 -2.35
N SER A 100 12.44 31.01 -3.61
CA SER A 100 12.84 32.38 -3.99
C SER A 100 11.97 33.45 -3.33
N SER A 101 12.44 34.67 -3.28
CA SER A 101 11.73 35.81 -2.66
C SER A 101 10.31 36.04 -3.24
N SER A 102 10.08 35.67 -4.52
CA SER A 102 8.77 35.75 -5.16
C SER A 102 7.72 34.85 -4.52
N MET A 103 8.12 33.75 -3.90
CA MET A 103 7.21 32.84 -3.18
C MET A 103 6.59 33.47 -1.90
N LEU A 104 7.08 34.64 -1.48
CA LEU A 104 6.46 35.43 -0.42
C LEU A 104 5.31 36.34 -0.90
N ALA A 105 4.99 36.34 -2.20
CA ALA A 105 3.88 37.10 -2.74
C ALA A 105 2.53 36.66 -2.14
N ASN A 106 1.58 37.64 -1.99
CA ASN A 106 0.34 37.44 -1.21
C ASN A 106 -0.88 37.17 -2.07
N ASP A 107 -0.72 36.81 -3.33
CA ASP A 107 -1.84 36.48 -4.22
C ASP A 107 -2.49 35.12 -3.84
N LEU A 108 -1.75 34.20 -3.22
CA LEU A 108 -2.28 33.08 -2.46
C LEU A 108 -2.19 33.39 -0.95
N LYS A 109 -3.10 32.88 -0.14
CA LYS A 109 -3.19 33.22 1.29
C LYS A 109 -2.59 32.13 2.18
N PRO A 110 -1.71 32.50 3.14
CA PRO A 110 -1.22 33.85 3.49
C PRO A 110 -0.19 34.41 2.49
N ASN A 111 0.66 33.57 1.91
CA ASN A 111 1.54 33.79 0.76
C ASN A 111 1.66 32.48 -0.03
N ARG A 112 2.36 32.50 -1.19
CA ARG A 112 2.50 31.31 -2.06
C ARG A 112 3.17 30.14 -1.36
N LEU A 113 4.29 30.40 -0.64
CA LEU A 113 5.04 29.36 0.06
C LEU A 113 4.22 28.71 1.17
N GLU A 114 3.55 29.49 2.02
CA GLU A 114 2.74 28.96 3.11
C GLU A 114 1.49 28.23 2.58
N ALA A 115 0.87 28.73 1.51
CA ALA A 115 -0.22 28.04 0.83
C ALA A 115 0.23 26.69 0.28
N LEU A 116 1.41 26.63 -0.35
CA LEU A 116 2.03 25.40 -0.85
C LEU A 116 2.32 24.42 0.29
N LYS A 117 2.98 24.85 1.35
CA LYS A 117 3.32 24.01 2.53
C LYS A 117 2.08 23.35 3.09
N LYS A 118 0.99 24.09 3.23
CA LYS A 118 -0.29 23.56 3.75
C LYS A 118 -0.85 22.46 2.85
N VAL A 119 -0.92 22.70 1.54
CA VAL A 119 -1.49 21.75 0.58
C VAL A 119 -0.57 20.53 0.40
N ALA A 120 0.74 20.74 0.33
CA ALA A 120 1.73 19.67 0.28
C ALA A 120 1.68 18.78 1.52
N SER A 121 1.42 19.36 2.70
CA SER A 121 1.26 18.57 3.94
C SER A 121 0.05 17.64 3.87
N THR A 122 -1.09 18.10 3.35
CA THR A 122 -2.28 17.26 3.12
C THR A 122 -1.96 16.14 2.13
N PHE A 123 -1.32 16.46 1.00
CA PHE A 123 -0.91 15.48 0.01
C PHE A 123 0.01 14.40 0.60
N VAL A 124 0.98 14.77 1.43
CA VAL A 124 1.88 13.83 2.11
C VAL A 124 1.12 12.90 3.06
N GLN A 125 0.12 13.40 3.78
CA GLN A 125 -0.69 12.61 4.71
C GLN A 125 -1.52 11.56 3.98
N ASP A 126 -2.04 11.86 2.80
CA ASP A 126 -2.87 10.96 2.00
C ASP A 126 -2.07 9.83 1.32
N ARG A 127 -0.73 9.97 1.26
CA ARG A 127 0.18 9.03 0.60
C ARG A 127 0.80 7.99 1.56
N ILE A 128 -0.03 7.07 2.09
CA ILE A 128 0.37 6.12 3.15
C ILE A 128 1.54 5.23 2.73
N ASN A 129 1.56 4.74 1.50
CA ASN A 129 2.51 3.71 1.02
C ASN A 129 3.69 4.28 0.20
N ASP A 130 3.65 5.55 -0.15
CA ASP A 130 4.65 6.17 -1.01
C ASP A 130 5.85 6.68 -0.19
N ARG A 131 7.02 6.73 -0.83
CA ARG A 131 8.19 7.40 -0.27
C ARG A 131 8.29 8.79 -0.86
N ILE A 132 8.58 9.77 0.00
CA ILE A 132 8.63 11.17 -0.40
C ILE A 132 9.97 11.78 -0.01
N GLY A 133 10.55 12.56 -0.88
CA GLY A 133 11.73 13.40 -0.63
C GLY A 133 11.43 14.86 -0.89
N LEU A 134 12.21 15.75 -0.28
CA LEU A 134 12.10 17.19 -0.45
C LEU A 134 13.42 17.77 -0.96
N VAL A 135 13.34 18.50 -2.04
CA VAL A 135 14.40 19.36 -2.57
C VAL A 135 13.91 20.79 -2.49
N VAL A 136 14.77 21.68 -2.03
CA VAL A 136 14.49 23.12 -1.96
C VAL A 136 15.46 23.81 -2.91
N TYR A 137 14.97 24.78 -3.67
CA TYR A 137 15.80 25.53 -4.60
C TYR A 137 15.38 26.99 -4.69
N ALA A 138 16.33 27.83 -5.02
CA ALA A 138 16.21 29.23 -5.43
C ALA A 138 17.29 29.48 -6.49
N GLY A 139 18.26 30.34 -6.28
CA GLY A 139 19.46 30.45 -7.15
C GLY A 139 20.30 29.19 -7.18
N GLU A 140 20.32 28.45 -6.10
CA GLU A 140 20.96 27.14 -5.88
C GLU A 140 19.92 26.09 -5.44
N SER A 141 20.37 24.86 -5.18
CA SER A 141 19.49 23.81 -4.69
C SER A 141 20.14 22.87 -3.71
N TYR A 142 19.38 22.36 -2.75
CA TYR A 142 19.82 21.31 -1.83
C TYR A 142 18.72 20.33 -1.46
N THR A 143 19.11 19.15 -1.03
CA THR A 143 18.18 18.14 -0.54
C THR A 143 17.82 18.45 0.92
N ARG A 144 16.58 18.86 1.17
CA ARG A 144 16.07 19.08 2.53
C ARG A 144 15.82 17.77 3.26
N THR A 145 15.22 16.79 2.55
CA THR A 145 14.95 15.48 3.09
C THR A 145 15.11 14.43 1.99
N PRO A 146 15.97 13.41 2.20
CA PRO A 146 16.06 12.27 1.28
C PRO A 146 14.73 11.53 1.16
N VAL A 147 14.59 10.72 0.11
CA VAL A 147 13.37 9.92 -0.12
C VAL A 147 13.16 8.92 1.03
N THR A 148 12.08 9.09 1.78
CA THR A 148 11.73 8.28 2.97
C THR A 148 10.25 7.94 3.01
N SER A 149 9.90 6.85 3.69
CA SER A 149 8.51 6.49 4.03
C SER A 149 8.01 7.16 5.31
N ASP A 150 8.89 7.78 6.09
CA ASP A 150 8.53 8.47 7.33
C ASP A 150 7.89 9.83 7.05
N LYS A 151 6.55 9.85 7.13
CA LYS A 151 5.75 11.06 6.90
C LYS A 151 6.00 12.14 7.95
N THR A 152 6.36 11.75 9.18
CA THR A 152 6.61 12.69 10.27
C THR A 152 7.79 13.59 9.94
N ILE A 153 8.88 13.00 9.44
CA ILE A 153 10.08 13.74 9.01
C ILE A 153 9.74 14.70 7.86
N ILE A 154 8.98 14.23 6.86
CA ILE A 154 8.58 15.06 5.72
C ILE A 154 7.70 16.24 6.17
N LEU A 155 6.69 15.99 7.00
CA LEU A 155 5.79 17.04 7.50
C LEU A 155 6.54 18.06 8.35
N GLN A 156 7.48 17.62 9.19
CA GLN A 156 8.31 18.52 9.97
C GLN A 156 9.22 19.36 9.07
N SER A 157 9.85 18.74 8.08
CA SER A 157 10.69 19.42 7.10
C SER A 157 9.91 20.46 6.30
N LEU A 158 8.68 20.11 5.81
CA LEU A 158 7.81 21.06 5.11
C LEU A 158 7.47 22.27 5.99
N LYS A 159 7.16 22.03 7.27
CA LYS A 159 6.80 23.13 8.20
C LYS A 159 7.94 24.12 8.38
N THR A 160 9.20 23.66 8.36
CA THR A 160 10.41 24.45 8.61
C THR A 160 11.05 25.01 7.34
N ILE A 161 10.43 24.85 6.16
CA ILE A 161 10.87 25.53 4.94
C ILE A 161 10.49 26.99 5.04
N GLU A 162 11.48 27.87 4.89
CA GLU A 162 11.33 29.33 4.92
C GLU A 162 12.23 29.93 3.85
N TYR A 163 11.88 31.15 3.40
CA TYR A 163 12.78 31.97 2.60
C TYR A 163 13.90 32.47 3.51
N ASP A 164 15.13 32.17 3.15
CA ASP A 164 16.31 32.65 3.90
C ASP A 164 17.43 32.91 2.90
N ASP A 165 17.69 34.22 2.66
CA ASP A 165 18.73 34.71 1.76
C ASP A 165 20.17 34.51 2.31
N SER A 166 20.29 34.10 3.58
CA SER A 166 21.59 33.75 4.19
C SER A 166 22.00 32.30 3.93
N ILE A 167 21.03 31.43 3.59
CA ILE A 167 21.27 29.99 3.37
C ILE A 167 21.41 29.69 1.87
N ILE A 168 20.60 30.34 1.02
CA ILE A 168 20.57 30.09 -0.39
C ILE A 168 20.42 31.40 -1.17
N ALA A 169 21.24 31.58 -2.20
CA ALA A 169 21.18 32.77 -3.03
C ALA A 169 19.79 32.93 -3.66
N ASP A 170 19.24 34.15 -3.65
CA ASP A 170 17.95 34.43 -4.29
C ASP A 170 18.03 34.26 -5.81
N GLY A 171 16.88 34.04 -6.41
CA GLY A 171 16.73 33.73 -7.82
C GLY A 171 15.97 32.43 -8.02
N THR A 172 15.70 32.07 -9.28
CA THR A 172 14.92 30.87 -9.62
C THR A 172 15.71 30.00 -10.58
N GLY A 173 16.40 29.01 -10.02
CA GLY A 173 17.20 28.00 -10.75
C GLY A 173 16.41 26.71 -10.96
N ILE A 174 15.44 26.71 -11.87
CA ILE A 174 14.58 25.55 -12.15
C ILE A 174 15.42 24.34 -12.56
N GLY A 175 16.44 24.53 -13.41
CA GLY A 175 17.28 23.47 -13.90
C GLY A 175 18.11 22.78 -12.80
N VAL A 176 18.69 23.54 -11.89
CA VAL A 176 19.47 22.96 -10.75
C VAL A 176 18.55 22.31 -9.74
N GLY A 177 17.36 22.85 -9.47
CA GLY A 177 16.33 22.24 -8.63
C GLY A 177 15.89 20.90 -9.19
N LEU A 178 15.58 20.85 -10.51
CA LEU A 178 15.19 19.62 -11.19
C LEU A 178 16.34 18.58 -11.21
N ALA A 179 17.56 18.98 -11.54
CA ALA A 179 18.72 18.09 -11.55
C ALA A 179 19.00 17.48 -10.19
N THR A 180 18.89 18.28 -9.11
CA THR A 180 19.00 17.78 -7.73
C THR A 180 17.90 16.78 -7.39
N ALA A 181 16.65 17.05 -7.80
CA ALA A 181 15.52 16.13 -7.59
C ALA A 181 15.73 14.81 -8.36
N ILE A 182 16.18 14.86 -9.62
CA ILE A 182 16.52 13.67 -10.42
C ILE A 182 17.59 12.83 -9.71
N ASN A 183 18.64 13.47 -9.22
CA ASN A 183 19.73 12.77 -8.54
C ASN A 183 19.28 12.05 -7.25
N ARG A 184 18.19 12.50 -6.61
CA ARG A 184 17.63 11.84 -5.41
C ARG A 184 16.76 10.62 -5.73
N ILE A 185 16.27 10.48 -6.97
CA ILE A 185 15.28 9.46 -7.31
C ILE A 185 15.72 8.52 -8.45
N LYS A 186 16.77 8.87 -9.21
CA LYS A 186 17.21 8.13 -10.41
C LYS A 186 17.51 6.65 -10.14
N ASP A 187 18.11 6.34 -8.98
CA ASP A 187 18.51 4.98 -8.60
C ASP A 187 17.40 4.22 -7.85
N SER A 188 16.20 4.81 -7.74
CA SER A 188 15.08 4.17 -7.08
C SER A 188 14.58 2.94 -7.85
N LYS A 189 14.26 1.87 -7.10
CA LYS A 189 13.65 0.63 -7.62
C LYS A 189 12.11 0.66 -7.56
N ALA A 190 11.50 1.81 -7.30
CA ALA A 190 10.04 1.95 -7.31
C ALA A 190 9.48 1.74 -8.73
N LYS A 191 8.23 1.26 -8.82
CA LYS A 191 7.56 1.03 -10.09
C LYS A 191 7.32 2.34 -10.88
N SER A 192 7.00 3.41 -10.16
CA SER A 192 6.86 4.76 -10.70
C SER A 192 7.71 5.73 -9.89
N ARG A 193 8.35 6.67 -10.58
CA ARG A 193 9.20 7.71 -10.03
C ARG A 193 8.73 9.03 -10.58
N ILE A 194 8.33 9.93 -9.68
CA ILE A 194 7.80 11.24 -10.08
C ILE A 194 8.51 12.37 -9.35
N ILE A 195 8.63 13.48 -10.06
CA ILE A 195 9.04 14.76 -9.48
C ILE A 195 7.86 15.72 -9.62
N ILE A 196 7.56 16.43 -8.53
CA ILE A 196 6.61 17.56 -8.55
C ILE A 196 7.45 18.82 -8.41
N LEU A 197 7.59 19.54 -9.51
CA LEU A 197 8.34 20.77 -9.60
C LEU A 197 7.39 21.97 -9.41
N LEU A 198 7.64 22.75 -8.36
CA LEU A 198 6.79 23.87 -7.96
C LEU A 198 7.59 25.16 -8.06
N THR A 199 7.11 26.11 -8.86
CA THR A 199 7.72 27.43 -9.01
C THR A 199 6.65 28.50 -9.31
N ASP A 200 6.98 29.72 -9.08
CA ASP A 200 6.15 30.88 -9.39
C ASP A 200 6.81 31.85 -10.37
N GLY A 201 8.01 31.51 -10.85
CA GLY A 201 8.84 32.44 -11.61
C GLY A 201 9.32 31.91 -12.96
N VAL A 202 10.17 32.75 -13.55
CA VAL A 202 10.94 32.48 -14.75
C VAL A 202 12.32 31.98 -14.34
N ASN A 203 12.88 31.01 -15.05
CA ASN A 203 14.25 30.56 -14.81
C ASN A 203 15.24 31.72 -15.10
N ASN A 204 15.84 32.27 -14.04
CA ASN A 204 16.77 33.39 -14.11
C ASN A 204 18.12 33.15 -13.45
N SER A 205 18.29 31.98 -12.86
CA SER A 205 19.50 31.57 -12.11
C SER A 205 19.84 30.10 -12.36
N GLY A 206 20.99 29.69 -11.83
CA GLY A 206 21.46 28.33 -11.92
C GLY A 206 22.28 28.02 -13.17
N THR A 207 23.17 27.03 -13.09
CA THR A 207 24.14 26.65 -14.14
C THR A 207 23.61 25.57 -15.07
N ILE A 208 22.45 24.96 -14.77
CA ILE A 208 21.86 23.86 -15.53
C ILE A 208 20.63 24.37 -16.26
N ASP A 209 20.59 24.16 -17.58
CA ASP A 209 19.40 24.47 -18.38
C ASP A 209 18.24 23.51 -18.01
N PRO A 210 17.03 24.03 -17.75
CA PRO A 210 15.88 23.20 -17.36
C PRO A 210 15.47 22.17 -18.41
N ARG A 211 15.65 22.44 -19.72
CA ARG A 211 15.36 21.49 -20.79
C ARG A 211 16.33 20.31 -20.75
N THR A 212 17.63 20.60 -20.59
CA THR A 212 18.64 19.55 -20.41
C THR A 212 18.34 18.69 -19.19
N ALA A 213 17.95 19.27 -18.05
CA ALA A 213 17.53 18.51 -16.90
C ALA A 213 16.28 17.64 -17.18
N SER A 214 15.32 18.14 -17.96
CA SER A 214 14.12 17.35 -18.32
C SER A 214 14.43 16.20 -19.26
N GLU A 215 15.40 16.33 -20.16
CA GLU A 215 15.90 15.22 -21.02
C GLU A 215 16.55 14.13 -20.18
N ILE A 216 17.35 14.50 -19.19
CA ILE A 216 17.92 13.54 -18.22
C ILE A 216 16.79 12.83 -17.44
N ALA A 217 15.77 13.55 -16.98
CA ALA A 217 14.64 12.91 -16.30
C ALA A 217 13.95 11.87 -17.19
N LYS A 218 13.74 12.21 -18.48
CA LYS A 218 13.16 11.30 -19.47
C LYS A 218 14.01 10.06 -19.66
N GLU A 219 15.32 10.18 -19.77
CA GLU A 219 16.25 9.05 -19.92
C GLU A 219 16.16 8.06 -18.75
N TYR A 220 16.01 8.58 -17.52
CA TYR A 220 15.79 7.75 -16.34
C TYR A 220 14.33 7.28 -16.18
N GLY A 221 13.41 7.62 -17.08
CA GLY A 221 11.98 7.29 -16.98
C GLY A 221 11.29 7.92 -15.77
N ILE A 222 11.68 9.15 -15.43
CA ILE A 222 11.12 9.93 -14.33
C ILE A 222 10.11 10.92 -14.90
N LYS A 223 8.88 10.90 -14.41
CA LYS A 223 7.85 11.87 -14.79
C LYS A 223 8.01 13.16 -13.99
N VAL A 224 7.93 14.33 -14.65
CA VAL A 224 8.06 15.62 -14.00
C VAL A 224 6.75 16.41 -14.14
N TYR A 225 5.92 16.38 -13.12
CA TYR A 225 4.76 17.26 -13.00
C TYR A 225 5.21 18.66 -12.65
N THR A 226 4.81 19.64 -13.43
CA THR A 226 5.19 21.04 -13.21
C THR A 226 3.98 21.85 -12.77
N ILE A 227 4.10 22.60 -11.68
CA ILE A 227 3.04 23.42 -11.10
C ILE A 227 3.51 24.87 -11.03
N GLY A 228 2.91 25.71 -11.86
CA GLY A 228 3.10 27.16 -11.79
C GLY A 228 2.17 27.77 -10.72
N ILE A 229 2.73 28.48 -9.73
CA ILE A 229 1.99 29.05 -8.61
C ILE A 229 1.86 30.57 -8.78
N GLY A 230 0.66 31.08 -8.72
CA GLY A 230 0.39 32.53 -8.76
C GLY A 230 -0.82 32.88 -9.61
N THR A 231 -1.35 34.08 -9.40
CA THR A 231 -2.47 34.63 -10.18
C THR A 231 -1.98 35.21 -11.50
N ASN A 232 -2.89 35.52 -12.42
CA ASN A 232 -2.58 36.33 -13.61
C ASN A 232 -2.71 37.80 -13.25
N GLY A 233 -1.81 38.61 -13.75
CA GLY A 233 -1.86 40.07 -13.59
C GLY A 233 -0.81 40.60 -12.64
N GLN A 234 -1.21 41.22 -11.53
CA GLN A 234 -0.31 41.84 -10.56
C GLN A 234 -0.47 41.20 -9.18
N ALA A 235 0.63 41.11 -8.46
CA ALA A 235 0.65 40.64 -7.04
C ALA A 235 1.58 41.54 -6.21
N MET A 236 1.41 41.48 -4.88
CA MET A 236 2.27 42.17 -3.93
C MET A 236 3.53 41.33 -3.70
N PHE A 237 4.65 41.78 -4.21
CA PHE A 237 5.98 41.14 -4.02
C PHE A 237 6.81 41.89 -2.99
N PRO A 238 7.65 41.19 -2.20
CA PRO A 238 8.65 41.82 -1.36
C PRO A 238 9.78 42.40 -2.24
N VAL A 239 10.06 43.68 -2.08
CA VAL A 239 11.08 44.39 -2.91
C VAL A 239 12.28 44.83 -2.06
N ALA A 240 12.15 44.96 -0.77
CA ALA A 240 13.20 45.40 0.11
C ALA A 240 12.91 44.98 1.58
N LYS A 241 13.91 45.06 2.45
CA LYS A 241 13.72 45.06 3.90
C LYS A 241 13.87 46.51 4.43
N ASP A 242 12.97 46.95 5.30
CA ASP A 242 13.11 48.24 5.97
C ASP A 242 14.27 48.22 7.03
N ALA A 243 14.54 49.37 7.66
CA ALA A 243 15.56 49.49 8.68
C ALA A 243 15.34 48.55 9.90
N ASN A 244 14.13 48.03 10.09
CA ASN A 244 13.78 47.10 11.15
C ASN A 244 13.73 45.63 10.63
N GLY A 245 14.21 45.37 9.42
CA GLY A 245 14.20 44.04 8.80
C GLY A 245 12.85 43.55 8.30
N LYS A 246 11.79 44.40 8.32
CA LYS A 246 10.46 44.05 7.82
C LYS A 246 10.41 44.17 6.30
N LEU A 247 9.79 43.19 5.64
CA LEU A 247 9.61 43.20 4.18
C LEU A 247 8.68 44.32 3.70
N VAL A 248 9.17 45.07 2.73
CA VAL A 248 8.39 46.08 2.02
C VAL A 248 7.86 45.49 0.75
N PHE A 249 6.53 45.58 0.56
CA PHE A 249 5.85 44.97 -0.59
C PHE A 249 5.49 46.04 -1.63
N ARG A 250 5.60 45.66 -2.90
CA ARG A 250 5.14 46.45 -4.04
C ARG A 250 4.29 45.61 -4.97
N MET A 251 3.32 46.26 -5.64
CA MET A 251 2.56 45.65 -6.71
C MET A 251 3.46 45.48 -7.93
N MET A 252 3.61 44.25 -8.41
CA MET A 252 4.42 43.89 -9.56
C MET A 252 3.68 42.92 -10.48
N PRO A 253 3.97 42.90 -11.78
CA PRO A 253 3.38 41.91 -12.68
C PRO A 253 3.86 40.50 -12.30
N VAL A 254 2.94 39.52 -12.41
CA VAL A 254 3.29 38.09 -12.20
C VAL A 254 3.73 37.55 -13.56
N GLU A 255 4.96 37.07 -13.59
CA GLU A 255 5.51 36.39 -14.76
C GLU A 255 5.80 34.94 -14.40
N ILE A 256 5.28 34.01 -15.20
CA ILE A 256 5.58 32.59 -15.12
C ILE A 256 5.86 32.10 -16.52
N ASP A 257 6.98 31.41 -16.70
CA ASP A 257 7.30 30.78 -17.98
C ASP A 257 6.52 29.48 -18.17
N GLU A 258 5.21 29.67 -18.47
CA GLU A 258 4.33 28.51 -18.75
C GLU A 258 4.81 27.66 -19.93
N LYS A 259 5.50 28.30 -20.91
CA LYS A 259 6.02 27.61 -22.08
C LYS A 259 7.09 26.57 -21.64
N LEU A 260 8.07 27.01 -20.90
CA LEU A 260 9.13 26.16 -20.36
C LEU A 260 8.53 25.05 -19.47
N MET A 261 7.60 25.38 -18.59
CA MET A 261 6.97 24.41 -17.69
C MET A 261 6.19 23.33 -18.47
N LYS A 262 5.48 23.71 -19.53
CA LYS A 262 4.78 22.78 -20.43
C LYS A 262 5.75 21.90 -21.22
N GLU A 263 6.88 22.46 -21.67
CA GLU A 263 7.94 21.72 -22.37
C GLU A 263 8.54 20.64 -21.46
N ILE A 264 8.91 20.98 -20.21
CA ILE A 264 9.45 20.03 -19.21
C ILE A 264 8.46 18.90 -18.95
N ALA A 265 7.19 19.23 -18.65
CA ALA A 265 6.18 18.24 -18.38
C ALA A 265 5.94 17.30 -19.58
N LYS A 266 5.82 17.86 -20.78
CA LYS A 266 5.61 17.10 -22.01
C LYS A 266 6.80 16.20 -22.34
N ALA A 267 8.03 16.65 -22.13
CA ALA A 267 9.24 15.86 -22.39
C ALA A 267 9.29 14.58 -21.55
N THR A 268 8.67 14.59 -20.37
CA THR A 268 8.70 13.50 -19.38
C THR A 268 7.36 12.77 -19.23
N ASP A 269 6.46 12.93 -20.21
CA ASP A 269 5.14 12.26 -20.24
C ASP A 269 4.25 12.59 -19.02
N ALA A 270 4.39 13.82 -18.52
CA ALA A 270 3.63 14.36 -17.41
C ALA A 270 2.81 15.59 -17.82
N LYS A 271 2.17 16.25 -16.85
CA LYS A 271 1.30 17.40 -17.08
C LYS A 271 1.81 18.67 -16.40
N TYR A 272 1.55 19.80 -17.04
CA TYR A 272 1.66 21.13 -16.44
C TYR A 272 0.33 21.54 -15.83
N PHE A 273 0.39 22.18 -14.67
CA PHE A 273 -0.75 22.76 -13.98
C PHE A 273 -0.49 24.21 -13.58
N ARG A 274 -1.57 25.01 -13.49
CA ARG A 274 -1.52 26.38 -13.00
C ARG A 274 -2.38 26.54 -11.75
N ALA A 275 -1.77 26.87 -10.63
CA ALA A 275 -2.42 27.11 -9.36
C ALA A 275 -2.61 28.60 -9.10
N THR A 276 -3.81 29.12 -9.34
CA THR A 276 -4.16 30.55 -9.13
C THR A 276 -4.91 30.78 -7.81
N SER A 277 -5.15 29.73 -7.02
CA SER A 277 -5.76 29.80 -5.70
C SER A 277 -5.44 28.53 -4.89
N ASN A 278 -5.61 28.60 -3.57
CA ASN A 278 -5.41 27.45 -2.68
C ASN A 278 -6.31 26.25 -3.07
N LYS A 279 -7.57 26.52 -3.51
CA LYS A 279 -8.48 25.45 -3.96
C LYS A 279 -7.98 24.76 -5.23
N LYS A 280 -7.47 25.55 -6.20
CA LYS A 280 -6.89 24.97 -7.43
C LYS A 280 -5.63 24.18 -7.13
N LEU A 281 -4.78 24.67 -6.23
CA LEU A 281 -3.58 23.95 -5.81
C LEU A 281 -3.94 22.58 -5.19
N GLN A 282 -4.95 22.51 -4.31
CA GLN A 282 -5.45 21.26 -3.76
C GLN A 282 -5.97 20.31 -4.86
N ALA A 283 -6.82 20.83 -5.77
CA ALA A 283 -7.36 20.03 -6.88
C ALA A 283 -6.27 19.45 -7.80
N ILE A 284 -5.17 20.17 -8.01
CA ILE A 284 -4.00 19.71 -8.79
C ILE A 284 -3.34 18.51 -8.11
N TYR A 285 -3.11 18.59 -6.80
CA TYR A 285 -2.56 17.47 -6.06
C TYR A 285 -3.49 16.24 -6.06
N ASP A 286 -4.81 16.46 -5.98
CA ASP A 286 -5.81 15.39 -6.09
C ASP A 286 -5.79 14.74 -7.49
N GLU A 287 -5.58 15.53 -8.57
CA GLU A 287 -5.42 15.00 -9.92
C GLU A 287 -4.14 14.19 -10.08
N ILE A 288 -3.00 14.69 -9.60
CA ILE A 288 -1.73 13.95 -9.60
C ILE A 288 -1.89 12.63 -8.81
N ASN A 289 -2.62 12.69 -7.70
CA ASN A 289 -2.92 11.49 -6.90
C ASN A 289 -3.66 10.44 -7.72
N LYS A 290 -4.68 10.82 -8.47
CA LYS A 290 -5.43 9.92 -9.35
C LYS A 290 -4.60 9.37 -10.51
N LEU A 291 -3.73 10.19 -11.11
CA LEU A 291 -2.87 9.79 -12.24
C LEU A 291 -1.79 8.77 -11.83
N GLU A 292 -1.28 8.87 -10.60
CA GLU A 292 -0.17 8.07 -10.11
C GLU A 292 -0.59 7.07 -9.01
N THR A 293 -1.89 6.79 -8.90
CA THR A 293 -2.37 5.72 -8.00
C THR A 293 -2.01 4.37 -8.59
N THR A 294 -1.19 3.61 -7.91
CA THR A 294 -0.91 2.21 -8.27
C THR A 294 -2.04 1.34 -7.71
N GLU A 295 -2.71 0.54 -8.56
CA GLU A 295 -3.70 -0.44 -8.09
C GLU A 295 -3.07 -1.39 -7.06
N ILE A 296 -3.62 -1.37 -5.87
CA ILE A 296 -3.24 -2.27 -4.79
C ILE A 296 -3.90 -3.61 -5.06
N GLN A 297 -3.17 -4.57 -5.61
CA GLN A 297 -3.62 -5.96 -5.62
C GLN A 297 -3.44 -6.53 -4.20
N GLU A 298 -4.50 -6.53 -3.41
CA GLU A 298 -4.54 -7.27 -2.15
C GLU A 298 -4.49 -8.77 -2.45
N LYS A 299 -3.34 -9.40 -2.31
CA LYS A 299 -3.25 -10.86 -2.27
C LYS A 299 -3.61 -11.32 -0.86
N LYS A 300 -4.84 -11.79 -0.68
CA LYS A 300 -5.27 -12.47 0.55
C LYS A 300 -4.61 -13.84 0.58
N PHE A 301 -3.78 -14.09 1.58
CA PHE A 301 -3.23 -15.42 1.85
C PHE A 301 -4.15 -16.15 2.81
N TYR A 302 -4.63 -17.31 2.38
CA TYR A 302 -5.45 -18.20 3.19
C TYR A 302 -4.54 -19.27 3.79
N ASN A 303 -4.34 -19.25 5.10
CA ASN A 303 -3.71 -20.35 5.81
C ASN A 303 -4.79 -21.35 6.20
N TYR A 304 -4.62 -22.59 5.74
CA TYR A 304 -5.51 -23.70 6.05
C TYR A 304 -4.88 -24.55 7.12
N ASP A 305 -5.54 -24.66 8.28
CA ASP A 305 -5.17 -25.59 9.34
C ASP A 305 -6.07 -26.81 9.27
N GLU A 306 -5.47 -27.96 8.90
CA GLU A 306 -6.19 -29.21 8.69
C GLU A 306 -6.46 -29.92 10.01
N LYS A 307 -7.74 -30.22 10.29
CA LYS A 307 -8.23 -30.81 11.54
C LYS A 307 -8.56 -32.32 11.41
N TYR A 308 -8.09 -33.02 10.37
CA TYR A 308 -8.42 -34.44 10.14
C TYR A 308 -7.68 -35.41 11.05
N LYS A 309 -6.49 -35.04 11.58
CA LYS A 309 -5.62 -35.93 12.38
C LYS A 309 -6.32 -36.66 13.56
N PRO A 310 -7.14 -35.99 14.41
CA PRO A 310 -7.81 -36.67 15.52
C PRO A 310 -8.80 -37.72 15.01
N PHE A 311 -9.47 -37.50 13.88
CA PHE A 311 -10.41 -38.47 13.31
C PHE A 311 -9.71 -39.70 12.76
N VAL A 312 -8.52 -39.53 12.17
CA VAL A 312 -7.68 -40.70 11.77
C VAL A 312 -7.25 -41.52 12.98
N LEU A 313 -6.83 -40.86 14.06
CA LEU A 313 -6.43 -41.55 15.29
C LEU A 313 -7.60 -42.38 15.89
N ILE A 314 -8.80 -41.78 15.95
CA ILE A 314 -10.00 -42.51 16.46
C ILE A 314 -10.35 -43.71 15.54
N ALA A 315 -10.10 -43.60 14.25
CA ALA A 315 -10.37 -44.66 13.29
C ALA A 315 -9.39 -45.85 13.43
N PHE A 316 -8.20 -45.63 14.00
CA PHE A 316 -7.15 -46.66 14.16
C PHE A 316 -7.28 -47.47 15.45
N VAL A 317 -8.02 -46.96 16.43
CA VAL A 317 -8.30 -47.63 17.72
C VAL A 317 -9.53 -48.53 17.60
#